data_22784c62cbdfc113dca13b6be98e49d9
#
_entry.id   22784c62cbdfc113dca13b6be98e49d9
#
_cell.length_a   1.000
_cell.length_b   1.000
_cell.length_c   1.000
_cell.angle_alpha   90.00
_cell.angle_beta   90.00
_cell.angle_gamma   90.00
#
_symmetry.space_group_name_H-M   'P 1'
#
loop_
_entity.id
_entity.type
_entity.pdbx_description
1 polymer ?
#
loop_
_entity_poly.entity_id
_entity_poly.type
_entity_poly.pdbx_seq_one_letter_code
_entity_poly.pdbx_strand_id
1 'polypeptide(L)'
;KPAYIEEILKREESFPTGIDLGYMQVAMPHVEAKHVNDNVMFVVTTKKGVEFENAEDDGIVNSKIIFGLIVKDSEKHLDFLMKLVELYQKEDVLKKIYDSNDVEEVMTILKQNLI
;
A
#
# COMPACT_ATOMS: atom_id res chain seq x y z
N LYS A 1 -14.00 -2.25 7.85
CA LYS A 1 -15.45 -2.33 7.73
C LYS A 1 -15.82 -2.60 6.28
N PRO A 2 -16.94 -3.30 6.03
CA PRO A 2 -17.31 -3.67 4.66
C PRO A 2 -17.45 -2.49 3.70
N ALA A 3 -17.95 -1.37 4.17
CA ALA A 3 -18.12 -0.17 3.34
C ALA A 3 -16.80 0.35 2.79
N TYR A 4 -15.75 0.28 3.58
CA TYR A 4 -14.43 0.75 3.12
C TYR A 4 -13.84 -0.17 2.06
N ILE A 5 -14.10 -1.47 2.17
CA ILE A 5 -13.62 -2.44 1.18
C ILE A 5 -14.26 -2.15 -0.18
N GLU A 6 -15.57 -1.92 -0.20
CA GLU A 6 -16.27 -1.58 -1.44
C GLU A 6 -15.77 -0.28 -2.06
N GLU A 7 -15.55 0.73 -1.24
CA GLU A 7 -15.05 2.02 -1.71
C GLU A 7 -13.64 1.91 -2.27
N ILE A 8 -12.78 1.13 -1.62
CA ILE A 8 -11.42 0.89 -2.10
C ILE A 8 -11.46 0.19 -3.46
N LEU A 9 -12.29 -0.81 -3.61
CA LEU A 9 -12.41 -1.54 -4.88
C LEU A 9 -12.93 -0.65 -6.01
N LYS A 10 -13.91 0.20 -5.71
CA LYS A 10 -14.42 1.15 -6.71
C LYS A 10 -13.37 2.16 -7.12
N ARG A 11 -12.63 2.68 -6.16
CA ARG A 11 -11.58 3.65 -6.46
C ARG A 11 -10.49 3.01 -7.31
N GLU A 12 -10.16 1.75 -7.05
CA GLU A 12 -9.15 1.03 -7.81
C GLU A 12 -9.52 0.90 -9.29
N GLU A 13 -10.79 0.74 -9.60
CA GLU A 13 -11.27 0.71 -10.98
C GLU A 13 -11.00 2.02 -11.72
N SER A 14 -11.16 3.15 -11.04
CA SER A 14 -10.99 4.48 -11.63
C SER A 14 -9.56 5.00 -11.52
N PHE A 15 -8.88 4.62 -10.44
CA PHE A 15 -7.52 5.09 -10.13
C PHE A 15 -6.66 3.91 -9.70
N PRO A 16 -6.17 3.12 -10.65
CA PRO A 16 -5.34 1.95 -10.33
C PRO A 16 -4.10 2.31 -9.54
N THR A 17 -3.72 1.46 -8.60
CA THR A 17 -2.57 1.70 -7.71
C THR A 17 -1.49 0.63 -7.77
N GLY A 18 -1.53 -0.25 -8.76
CA GLY A 18 -0.47 -1.22 -8.97
C GLY A 18 0.81 -0.53 -9.40
N ILE A 19 1.93 -0.91 -8.80
CA ILE A 19 3.22 -0.28 -9.08
C ILE A 19 4.27 -1.35 -9.31
N ASP A 20 4.99 -1.24 -10.42
CA ASP A 20 6.11 -2.12 -10.73
C ASP A 20 7.41 -1.40 -10.36
N LEU A 21 8.06 -1.87 -9.30
CA LEU A 21 9.30 -1.28 -8.80
C LEU A 21 10.54 -1.87 -9.50
N GLY A 22 10.35 -2.81 -10.43
CA GLY A 22 11.44 -3.50 -11.09
C GLY A 22 11.86 -4.77 -10.35
N TYR A 23 12.20 -4.65 -9.09
CA TYR A 23 12.59 -5.80 -8.26
C TYR A 23 11.38 -6.47 -7.58
N MET A 24 10.26 -5.78 -7.49
CA MET A 24 9.05 -6.28 -6.87
C MET A 24 7.86 -5.46 -7.35
N GLN A 25 6.70 -6.05 -7.39
CA GLN A 25 5.45 -5.34 -7.72
C GLN A 25 4.62 -5.20 -6.46
N VAL A 26 4.07 -4.02 -6.24
CA VAL A 26 3.27 -3.69 -5.06
C VAL A 26 2.01 -2.97 -5.47
N ALA A 27 1.10 -2.76 -4.53
CA ALA A 27 -0.09 -1.96 -4.75
C ALA A 27 -0.36 -1.09 -3.54
N MET A 28 -1.03 0.03 -3.75
CA MET A 28 -1.34 0.98 -2.69
C MET A 28 -2.82 1.42 -2.79
N PRO A 29 -3.77 0.48 -2.62
CA PRO A 29 -5.18 0.86 -2.66
C PRO A 29 -5.50 1.77 -1.47
N HIS A 30 -6.29 2.80 -1.73
CA HIS A 30 -6.61 3.76 -0.69
C HIS A 30 -7.99 4.39 -0.90
N VAL A 31 -8.54 4.93 0.16
CA VAL A 31 -9.81 5.64 0.15
C VAL A 31 -9.78 6.76 1.17
N GLU A 32 -10.45 7.86 0.87
CA GLU A 32 -10.64 8.95 1.82
C GLU A 32 -11.97 8.75 2.54
N ALA A 33 -11.93 8.80 3.87
CA ALA A 33 -13.12 8.61 4.69
C ALA A 33 -13.12 9.66 5.82
N LYS A 34 -13.97 10.66 5.68
CA LYS A 34 -14.01 11.79 6.61
C LYS A 34 -14.45 11.43 8.01
N HIS A 35 -15.16 10.33 8.16
CA HIS A 35 -15.71 9.91 9.46
C HIS A 35 -14.81 9.00 10.27
N VAL A 36 -13.60 8.72 9.80
CA VAL A 36 -12.65 7.96 10.62
C VAL A 36 -11.93 8.90 11.59
N ASN A 37 -11.58 8.38 12.76
CA ASN A 37 -10.91 9.19 13.77
C ASN A 37 -9.43 9.38 13.45
N ASP A 38 -8.80 8.36 12.93
CA ASP A 38 -7.38 8.36 12.61
C ASP A 38 -7.15 7.71 11.26
N ASN A 39 -6.00 7.98 10.69
CA ASN A 39 -5.58 7.32 9.47
C ASN A 39 -5.19 5.88 9.78
N VAL A 40 -5.54 4.98 8.89
CA VAL A 40 -5.23 3.57 9.06
C VAL A 40 -4.46 3.08 7.84
N MET A 41 -3.39 2.34 8.10
CA MET A 41 -2.67 1.62 7.06
C MET A 41 -2.67 0.15 7.42
N PHE A 42 -2.95 -0.70 6.45
CA PHE A 42 -2.77 -2.13 6.62
C PHE A 42 -1.80 -2.64 5.54
N VAL A 43 -1.04 -3.66 5.89
CA VAL A 43 -0.05 -4.23 4.99
C VAL A 43 -0.33 -5.73 4.87
N VAL A 44 -0.44 -6.19 3.63
CA VAL A 44 -0.66 -7.60 3.34
C VAL A 44 0.46 -8.09 2.45
N THR A 45 1.07 -9.21 2.81
CA THR A 45 2.05 -9.87 1.95
C THR A 45 1.42 -11.14 1.39
N THR A 46 1.70 -11.44 0.12
CA THR A 46 1.15 -12.61 -0.54
C THR A 46 2.25 -13.36 -1.27
N LYS A 47 2.29 -14.67 -1.13
CA LYS A 47 3.29 -15.49 -1.82
C LYS A 47 3.01 -15.60 -3.30
N LYS A 48 1.75 -15.70 -3.67
CA LYS A 48 1.35 -15.84 -5.07
C LYS A 48 1.16 -14.51 -5.78
N GLY A 49 1.02 -13.44 -5.01
CA GLY A 49 0.72 -12.13 -5.55
C GLY A 49 -0.77 -11.94 -5.80
N VAL A 50 -1.18 -10.68 -5.91
CA VAL A 50 -2.55 -10.29 -6.23
C VAL A 50 -2.48 -9.33 -7.41
N GLU A 51 -3.31 -9.55 -8.42
CA GLU A 51 -3.30 -8.72 -9.62
C GLU A 51 -3.97 -7.36 -9.36
N PHE A 52 -3.27 -6.31 -9.73
CA PHE A 52 -3.78 -4.94 -9.74
C PHE A 52 -3.48 -4.31 -11.09
N GLU A 53 -4.34 -3.40 -11.53
CA GLU A 53 -4.02 -2.63 -12.72
C GLU A 53 -2.88 -1.67 -12.41
N ASN A 54 -1.97 -1.48 -13.38
CA ASN A 54 -0.83 -0.60 -13.23
C ASN A 54 -1.29 0.86 -13.23
N ALA A 55 -0.76 1.65 -12.30
CA ALA A 55 -1.09 3.07 -12.22
C ALA A 55 -0.56 3.89 -13.40
N GLU A 56 0.49 3.42 -14.05
CA GLU A 56 1.16 4.15 -15.12
C GLU A 56 0.72 3.76 -16.53
N ASP A 57 0.21 2.54 -16.71
CA ASP A 57 -0.18 2.07 -18.04
C ASP A 57 -1.37 1.11 -17.94
N ASP A 58 -1.74 0.49 -19.06
CA ASP A 58 -2.87 -0.44 -19.11
C ASP A 58 -2.51 -1.86 -18.70
N GLY A 59 -1.28 -2.07 -18.24
CA GLY A 59 -0.82 -3.40 -17.83
C GLY A 59 -1.34 -3.82 -16.47
N ILE A 60 -0.94 -5.02 -16.06
CA ILE A 60 -1.31 -5.60 -14.78
C ILE A 60 -0.04 -5.90 -14.00
N VAL A 61 -0.04 -5.57 -12.72
CA VAL A 61 1.05 -5.95 -11.82
C VAL A 61 0.57 -7.05 -10.89
N ASN A 62 1.47 -7.96 -10.56
CA ASN A 62 1.21 -9.03 -9.62
C ASN A 62 1.82 -8.63 -8.27
N SER A 63 1.01 -8.01 -7.42
CA SER A 63 1.48 -7.35 -6.21
C SER A 63 1.81 -8.35 -5.13
N LYS A 64 3.03 -8.30 -4.64
CA LYS A 64 3.52 -9.15 -3.54
C LYS A 64 3.25 -8.52 -2.19
N ILE A 65 3.23 -7.21 -2.12
CA ILE A 65 2.90 -6.46 -0.91
C ILE A 65 1.81 -5.45 -1.26
N ILE A 66 0.78 -5.39 -0.42
CA ILE A 66 -0.33 -4.44 -0.60
C ILE A 66 -0.32 -3.50 0.60
N PHE A 67 -0.17 -2.20 0.34
CA PHE A 67 -0.22 -1.15 1.36
C PHE A 67 -1.57 -0.45 1.26
N GLY A 68 -2.56 -0.90 2.04
CA GLY A 68 -3.88 -0.30 2.01
C GLY A 68 -3.99 0.88 2.96
N LEU A 69 -4.63 1.95 2.51
CA LEU A 69 -4.75 3.18 3.28
C LEU A 69 -6.21 3.62 3.40
N ILE A 70 -6.62 3.95 4.62
CA ILE A 70 -7.88 4.67 4.87
C ILE A 70 -7.45 6.00 5.47
N VAL A 71 -7.66 7.08 4.73
CA VAL A 71 -7.16 8.39 5.12
C VAL A 71 -8.30 9.35 5.40
N LYS A 72 -8.12 10.17 6.42
CA LYS A 72 -9.13 11.13 6.84
C LYS A 72 -9.14 12.37 5.95
N ASP A 73 -7.97 12.81 5.52
CA ASP A 73 -7.82 14.02 4.74
C ASP A 73 -6.61 13.83 3.81
N SER A 74 -6.88 13.72 2.52
CA SER A 74 -5.83 13.43 1.55
C SER A 74 -4.78 14.53 1.44
N GLU A 75 -5.15 15.79 1.70
CA GLU A 75 -4.17 16.87 1.63
C GLU A 75 -3.10 16.77 2.72
N LYS A 76 -3.50 16.29 3.89
CA LYS A 76 -2.57 16.13 5.02
C LYS A 76 -1.70 14.89 4.91
N HIS A 77 -1.95 14.05 3.89
CA HIS A 77 -1.22 12.81 3.71
C HIS A 77 -0.14 12.83 2.67
N LEU A 78 0.09 13.96 2.03
CA LEU A 78 1.14 14.06 1.03
C LEU A 78 2.50 13.66 1.61
N ASP A 79 2.80 14.12 2.84
CA ASP A 79 4.05 13.77 3.50
C ASP A 79 4.18 12.27 3.72
N PHE A 80 3.09 11.63 4.16
CA PHE A 80 3.08 10.21 4.39
C PHE A 80 3.24 9.42 3.09
N LEU A 81 2.54 9.84 2.04
CA LEU A 81 2.66 9.19 0.74
C LEU A 81 4.07 9.33 0.17
N MET A 82 4.71 10.48 0.38
CA MET A 82 6.09 10.65 -0.04
C MET A 82 7.04 9.72 0.70
N LYS A 83 6.80 9.49 1.99
CA LYS A 83 7.59 8.55 2.76
C LYS A 83 7.40 7.12 2.27
N LEU A 84 6.19 6.76 1.85
CA LEU A 84 5.94 5.46 1.24
C LEU A 84 6.72 5.30 -0.07
N VAL A 85 6.72 6.33 -0.91
CA VAL A 85 7.47 6.30 -2.15
C VAL A 85 8.96 6.13 -1.88
N GLU A 86 9.49 6.81 -0.87
CA GLU A 86 10.88 6.63 -0.46
C GLU A 86 11.14 5.19 0.01
N LEU A 87 10.20 4.63 0.76
CA LEU A 87 10.31 3.25 1.23
C LEU A 87 10.38 2.27 0.04
N TYR A 88 9.59 2.51 -1.01
CA TYR A 88 9.57 1.64 -2.18
C TYR A 88 10.91 1.58 -2.90
N GLN A 89 11.77 2.56 -2.71
CA GLN A 89 13.10 2.58 -3.30
C GLN A 89 14.11 1.79 -2.48
N LYS A 90 13.73 1.33 -1.29
CA LYS A 90 14.59 0.56 -0.41
C LYS A 90 14.33 -0.94 -0.61
N GLU A 91 14.97 -1.50 -1.61
CA GLU A 91 14.79 -2.90 -1.98
C GLU A 91 14.99 -3.85 -0.80
N ASP A 92 16.05 -3.66 -0.02
CA ASP A 92 16.37 -4.50 1.13
C ASP A 92 15.23 -4.50 2.16
N VAL A 93 14.64 -3.33 2.39
CA VAL A 93 13.59 -3.17 3.39
C VAL A 93 12.31 -3.87 2.92
N LEU A 94 11.92 -3.68 1.67
CA LEU A 94 10.72 -4.33 1.14
C LEU A 94 10.86 -5.85 1.09
N LYS A 95 12.04 -6.35 0.76
CA LYS A 95 12.29 -7.79 0.79
C LYS A 95 12.19 -8.35 2.20
N LYS A 96 12.67 -7.61 3.20
CA LYS A 96 12.52 -8.02 4.60
C LYS A 96 11.04 -8.10 5.00
N ILE A 97 10.25 -7.11 4.61
CA ILE A 97 8.82 -7.12 4.89
C ILE A 97 8.16 -8.33 4.23
N TYR A 98 8.47 -8.57 2.98
CA TYR A 98 7.89 -9.67 2.23
C TYR A 98 8.24 -11.04 2.82
N ASP A 99 9.48 -11.21 3.26
CA ASP A 99 9.97 -12.49 3.79
C ASP A 99 9.61 -12.71 5.24
N SER A 100 9.16 -11.68 5.95
CA SER A 100 8.85 -11.79 7.37
C SER A 100 7.56 -12.56 7.61
N ASN A 101 7.58 -13.44 8.60
CA ASN A 101 6.38 -14.14 9.08
C ASN A 101 5.90 -13.58 10.42
N ASP A 102 6.53 -12.50 10.89
CA ASP A 102 6.26 -11.92 12.19
C ASP A 102 5.66 -10.53 12.04
N VAL A 103 4.41 -10.38 12.45
CA VAL A 103 3.69 -9.11 12.37
C VAL A 103 4.42 -8.00 13.12
N GLU A 104 4.97 -8.30 14.29
CA GLU A 104 5.69 -7.31 15.07
C GLU A 104 6.95 -6.81 14.38
N GLU A 105 7.65 -7.71 13.70
CA GLU A 105 8.84 -7.34 12.92
C GLU A 105 8.47 -6.38 11.80
N VAL A 106 7.40 -6.68 11.06
CA VAL A 106 6.92 -5.81 9.98
C VAL A 106 6.53 -4.45 10.53
N MET A 107 5.82 -4.42 11.64
CA MET A 107 5.42 -3.16 12.27
C MET A 107 6.62 -2.33 12.70
N THR A 108 7.65 -2.97 13.24
CA THR A 108 8.89 -2.29 13.63
C THR A 108 9.58 -1.67 12.42
N ILE A 109 9.70 -2.42 11.34
CA ILE A 109 10.31 -1.93 10.10
C ILE A 109 9.54 -0.71 9.57
N LEU A 110 8.22 -0.79 9.54
CA LEU A 110 7.38 0.30 9.06
C LEU A 110 7.54 1.54 9.92
N LYS A 111 7.55 1.39 11.23
CA LYS A 111 7.75 2.51 12.14
C LYS A 111 9.11 3.18 11.95
N GLN A 112 10.15 2.41 11.72
CA GLN A 112 11.48 2.95 11.49
C GLN A 112 11.59 3.77 10.20
N ASN A 113 10.78 3.46 9.22
CA ASN A 113 10.87 4.08 7.89
C ASN A 113 9.78 5.12 7.60
N LEU A 114 8.66 5.08 8.31
CA LEU A 114 7.51 5.93 8.01
C LEU A 114 7.19 6.98 9.07
N ILE A 115 7.82 6.89 10.22
CA ILE A 115 7.56 7.86 11.32
C ILE A 115 8.78 8.71 11.59
#